data_67bbbba5d90fef9d929f418098c98073
#
_entry.id   67bbbba5d90fef9d929f418098c98073
#
_cell.length_a   1.000
_cell.length_b   1.000
_cell.length_c   1.000
_cell.angle_alpha   90.00
_cell.angle_beta   90.00
_cell.angle_gamma   90.00
#
_symmetry.space_group_name_H-M   'P 1'
#
loop_
_entity.id
_entity.type
_entity.pdbx_description
1 polymer ?
#
loop_
_entity_poly.entity_id
_entity_poly.type
_entity_poly.pdbx_seq_one_letter_code
_entity_poly.pdbx_strand_id
1 'polypeptide(L)'
;RLRQIVIQSSNLKFGLTLMALGFFKKMFFADNIGPLVSNIFSNPIGMESFTIMLGAVAFGIQIYCDFSGYSDIAIGAAAIFGFKIPLNFNKPFFATSPTNFWKRWHISLSTWVRDYLYFPLAFKHRKSDVVVYSSLMISMVLMGLWHGASWNFLIWGGIHGIFLATHTILRKKYPRITLHPFFQKNIGKLFSIVITQYLMFFTFIAFRVKDFDHMLYSMNKYIFIDFATDKTIEIIMENEFAISLMILFATLHFISFKQGNLAEKISGIRLRYWVLFLAGIFLPIALFYVGSAQEFIYFEF
;
A
#
# COMPACT_ATOMS: atom_id res chain seq x y z
N ARG A 1 27.96 3.96 -21.15
CA ARG A 1 27.67 4.35 -22.56
C ARG A 1 26.25 4.93 -22.56
N LEU A 2 26.12 6.25 -22.57
CA LEU A 2 24.88 6.94 -22.89
C LEU A 2 24.53 6.61 -24.34
N ARG A 3 23.63 5.68 -24.60
CA ARG A 3 23.02 5.51 -25.91
C ARG A 3 22.25 6.79 -26.22
N GLN A 4 22.23 7.21 -27.48
CA GLN A 4 21.42 8.35 -27.92
C GLN A 4 19.98 8.15 -27.42
N ILE A 5 19.45 9.14 -26.70
CA ILE A 5 18.08 9.14 -26.22
C ILE A 5 17.18 9.32 -27.45
N VAL A 6 16.47 8.26 -27.84
CA VAL A 6 15.48 8.31 -28.93
C VAL A 6 14.11 8.30 -28.31
N ILE A 7 13.42 9.43 -28.35
CA ILE A 7 12.02 9.54 -27.90
C ILE A 7 11.14 8.87 -28.95
N GLN A 8 10.58 7.72 -28.60
CA GLN A 8 9.60 7.02 -29.43
C GLN A 8 8.18 7.47 -29.04
N SER A 9 7.29 7.64 -30.02
CA SER A 9 5.90 8.03 -29.78
C SER A 9 5.13 7.07 -28.86
N SER A 10 5.45 5.78 -28.92
CA SER A 10 4.91 4.74 -28.03
C SER A 10 5.32 4.97 -26.57
N ASN A 11 6.61 5.30 -26.33
CA ASN A 11 7.13 5.58 -25.00
C ASN A 11 6.53 6.88 -24.43
N LEU A 12 6.34 7.90 -25.28
CA LEU A 12 5.70 9.14 -24.89
C LEU A 12 4.26 8.91 -24.43
N LYS A 13 3.44 8.21 -25.24
CA LYS A 13 2.06 7.89 -24.86
C LYS A 13 1.98 7.05 -23.59
N PHE A 14 2.80 6.01 -23.46
CA PHE A 14 2.85 5.18 -22.27
C PHE A 14 3.27 6.00 -21.05
N GLY A 15 4.35 6.76 -21.15
CA GLY A 15 4.86 7.57 -20.04
C GLY A 15 3.85 8.62 -19.57
N LEU A 16 3.24 9.38 -20.49
CA LEU A 16 2.20 10.35 -20.14
C LEU A 16 0.95 9.69 -19.54
N THR A 17 0.55 8.51 -20.04
CA THR A 17 -0.57 7.75 -19.44
C THR A 17 -0.26 7.36 -18.00
N LEU A 18 0.95 6.86 -17.75
CA LEU A 18 1.34 6.41 -16.42
C LEU A 18 1.47 7.60 -15.45
N MET A 19 2.05 8.71 -15.90
CA MET A 19 2.10 9.96 -15.12
C MET A 19 0.69 10.48 -14.78
N ALA A 20 -0.23 10.50 -15.76
CA ALA A 20 -1.61 10.93 -15.52
C ALA A 20 -2.31 10.05 -14.47
N LEU A 21 -2.15 8.72 -14.56
CA LEU A 21 -2.66 7.80 -13.55
C LEU A 21 -1.98 8.02 -12.17
N GLY A 22 -0.71 8.37 -12.16
CA GLY A 22 0.02 8.72 -10.95
C GLY A 22 -0.52 9.99 -10.28
N PHE A 23 -0.71 11.07 -11.05
CA PHE A 23 -1.35 12.30 -10.57
C PHE A 23 -2.77 12.06 -10.07
N PHE A 24 -3.55 11.24 -10.78
CA PHE A 24 -4.90 10.89 -10.36
C PHE A 24 -4.90 10.17 -8.99
N LYS A 25 -4.00 9.23 -8.79
CA LYS A 25 -3.86 8.58 -7.49
C LYS A 25 -3.48 9.56 -6.38
N LYS A 26 -2.47 10.41 -6.61
CA LYS A 26 -1.99 11.37 -5.60
C LYS A 26 -3.03 12.45 -5.33
N MET A 27 -3.42 13.23 -6.35
CA MET A 27 -4.19 14.45 -6.17
C MET A 27 -5.70 14.21 -5.98
N PHE A 28 -6.25 13.17 -6.62
CA PHE A 28 -7.69 12.90 -6.52
C PHE A 28 -8.05 11.94 -5.38
N PHE A 29 -7.25 10.89 -5.13
CA PHE A 29 -7.53 9.95 -4.03
C PHE A 29 -6.79 10.32 -2.75
N ALA A 30 -5.45 10.34 -2.75
CA ALA A 30 -4.68 10.45 -1.51
C ALA A 30 -4.96 11.77 -0.78
N ASP A 31 -4.93 12.90 -1.50
CA ASP A 31 -5.10 14.22 -0.90
C ASP A 31 -6.53 14.46 -0.39
N ASN A 32 -7.55 13.91 -1.07
CA ASN A 32 -8.96 14.03 -0.63
C ASN A 32 -9.36 13.02 0.46
N ILE A 33 -8.64 11.92 0.64
CA ILE A 33 -8.86 10.96 1.74
C ILE A 33 -8.10 11.41 3.01
N GLY A 34 -7.00 12.14 2.85
CA GLY A 34 -6.16 12.61 3.94
C GLY A 34 -6.87 13.31 5.10
N PRO A 35 -7.82 14.23 4.86
CA PRO A 35 -8.59 14.88 5.91
C PRO A 35 -9.35 13.91 6.82
N LEU A 36 -10.00 12.88 6.26
CA LEU A 36 -10.66 11.82 7.02
C LEU A 36 -9.67 11.08 7.95
N VAL A 37 -8.50 10.72 7.42
CA VAL A 37 -7.45 10.05 8.19
C VAL A 37 -6.94 10.93 9.32
N SER A 38 -6.76 12.22 9.05
CA SER A 38 -6.32 13.18 10.05
C SER A 38 -7.38 13.42 11.11
N ASN A 39 -8.66 13.50 10.76
CA ASN A 39 -9.77 13.61 11.69
C ASN A 39 -9.79 12.44 12.70
N ILE A 40 -9.56 11.21 12.24
CA ILE A 40 -9.59 10.03 13.11
C ILE A 40 -8.32 9.91 13.98
N PHE A 41 -7.13 10.13 13.39
CA PHE A 41 -5.87 9.79 14.06
C PHE A 41 -5.14 10.97 14.73
N SER A 42 -5.60 12.22 14.57
CA SER A 42 -5.04 13.34 15.33
C SER A 42 -5.35 13.23 16.83
N ASN A 43 -6.53 12.75 17.19
CA ASN A 43 -6.91 12.42 18.57
C ASN A 43 -7.83 11.20 18.58
N PRO A 44 -7.29 9.98 18.59
CA PRO A 44 -8.08 8.75 18.51
C PRO A 44 -8.74 8.36 19.85
N ILE A 45 -8.38 9.03 20.97
CA ILE A 45 -8.94 8.71 22.28
C ILE A 45 -10.45 8.95 22.26
N GLY A 46 -11.21 7.94 22.69
CA GLY A 46 -12.69 7.96 22.67
C GLY A 46 -13.31 7.58 21.33
N MET A 47 -12.50 7.30 20.29
CA MET A 47 -13.02 6.73 19.04
C MET A 47 -13.43 5.26 19.22
N GLU A 48 -14.49 4.86 18.52
CA GLU A 48 -14.99 3.48 18.48
C GLU A 48 -14.10 2.57 17.63
N SER A 49 -14.21 1.27 17.84
CA SER A 49 -13.41 0.28 17.10
C SER A 49 -13.60 0.35 15.59
N PHE A 50 -14.84 0.50 15.11
CA PHE A 50 -15.11 0.61 13.68
C PHE A 50 -14.62 1.92 13.09
N THR A 51 -14.58 3.02 13.86
CA THR A 51 -13.95 4.28 13.44
C THR A 51 -12.45 4.10 13.23
N ILE A 52 -11.77 3.45 14.18
CA ILE A 52 -10.33 3.16 14.06
C ILE A 52 -10.05 2.23 12.86
N MET A 53 -10.89 1.22 12.62
CA MET A 53 -10.77 0.34 11.46
C MET A 53 -10.97 1.12 10.15
N LEU A 54 -11.97 2.00 10.09
CA LEU A 54 -12.20 2.89 8.94
C LEU A 54 -10.98 3.76 8.68
N GLY A 55 -10.42 4.38 9.71
CA GLY A 55 -9.20 5.19 9.62
C GLY A 55 -7.99 4.39 9.12
N ALA A 56 -7.82 3.15 9.59
CA ALA A 56 -6.72 2.28 9.15
C ALA A 56 -6.85 1.89 7.66
N VAL A 57 -8.07 1.59 7.19
CA VAL A 57 -8.35 1.33 5.77
C VAL A 57 -8.14 2.60 4.95
N ALA A 58 -8.67 3.74 5.38
CA ALA A 58 -8.51 5.03 4.71
C ALA A 58 -7.04 5.42 4.58
N PHE A 59 -6.25 5.29 5.64
CA PHE A 59 -4.81 5.53 5.58
C PHE A 59 -4.08 4.54 4.68
N GLY A 60 -4.46 3.26 4.68
CA GLY A 60 -3.91 2.27 3.76
C GLY A 60 -4.12 2.65 2.29
N ILE A 61 -5.31 3.14 1.94
CA ILE A 61 -5.63 3.65 0.60
C ILE A 61 -4.84 4.93 0.32
N GLN A 62 -4.80 5.87 1.27
CA GLN A 62 -4.08 7.13 1.16
C GLN A 62 -2.59 6.91 0.86
N ILE A 63 -1.88 6.17 1.72
CA ILE A 63 -0.43 5.93 1.55
C ILE A 63 -0.13 5.13 0.27
N TYR A 64 -1.01 4.20 -0.11
CA TYR A 64 -0.87 3.50 -1.38
C TYR A 64 -1.03 4.44 -2.58
N CYS A 65 -2.07 5.27 -2.60
CA CYS A 65 -2.32 6.21 -3.70
C CYS A 65 -1.23 7.27 -3.78
N ASP A 66 -0.77 7.78 -2.64
CA ASP A 66 0.33 8.73 -2.55
C ASP A 66 1.62 8.15 -3.13
N PHE A 67 2.11 7.05 -2.58
CA PHE A 67 3.41 6.51 -2.94
C PHE A 67 3.41 5.74 -4.27
N SER A 68 2.35 5.00 -4.61
CA SER A 68 2.25 4.41 -5.94
C SER A 68 2.02 5.46 -7.02
N GLY A 69 1.35 6.57 -6.69
CA GLY A 69 1.22 7.73 -7.57
C GLY A 69 2.57 8.35 -7.89
N TYR A 70 3.37 8.65 -6.87
CA TYR A 70 4.77 9.09 -7.04
C TYR A 70 5.58 8.13 -7.91
N SER A 71 5.51 6.83 -7.61
CA SER A 71 6.24 5.81 -8.37
C SER A 71 5.82 5.77 -9.83
N ASP A 72 4.53 5.87 -10.13
CA ASP A 72 4.02 5.87 -11.50
C ASP A 72 4.46 7.12 -12.28
N ILE A 73 4.47 8.30 -11.61
CA ILE A 73 4.99 9.54 -12.21
C ILE A 73 6.48 9.37 -12.56
N ALA A 74 7.28 8.85 -11.63
CA ALA A 74 8.71 8.64 -11.84
C ALA A 74 8.99 7.62 -12.95
N ILE A 75 8.29 6.48 -12.98
CA ILE A 75 8.41 5.45 -14.01
C ILE A 75 7.95 6.00 -15.36
N GLY A 76 6.85 6.74 -15.39
CA GLY A 76 6.32 7.36 -16.61
C GLY A 76 7.27 8.39 -17.20
N ALA A 77 7.82 9.28 -16.36
CA ALA A 77 8.82 10.26 -16.78
C ALA A 77 10.08 9.58 -17.35
N ALA A 78 10.60 8.57 -16.67
CA ALA A 78 11.75 7.79 -17.15
C ALA A 78 11.46 7.08 -18.49
N ALA A 79 10.25 6.52 -18.63
CA ALA A 79 9.85 5.82 -19.86
C ALA A 79 9.84 6.74 -21.09
N ILE A 80 9.48 8.03 -20.95
CA ILE A 80 9.52 9.03 -22.02
C ILE A 80 10.94 9.13 -22.59
N PHE A 81 11.95 9.08 -21.73
CA PHE A 81 13.37 9.12 -22.14
C PHE A 81 13.94 7.73 -22.50
N GLY A 82 13.09 6.69 -22.55
CA GLY A 82 13.51 5.33 -22.91
C GLY A 82 14.16 4.53 -21.76
N PHE A 83 14.16 5.06 -20.53
CA PHE A 83 14.65 4.33 -19.37
C PHE A 83 13.59 3.41 -18.79
N LYS A 84 13.99 2.19 -18.42
CA LYS A 84 13.11 1.23 -17.73
C LYS A 84 13.41 1.22 -16.24
N ILE A 85 12.47 1.70 -15.44
CA ILE A 85 12.49 1.60 -13.97
C ILE A 85 11.56 0.46 -13.56
N PRO A 86 11.96 -0.41 -12.61
CA PRO A 86 11.11 -1.50 -12.14
C PRO A 86 9.87 -0.99 -11.42
N LEU A 87 8.77 -1.76 -11.48
CA LEU A 87 7.55 -1.49 -10.74
C LEU A 87 7.81 -1.53 -9.24
N ASN A 88 7.23 -0.58 -8.52
CA ASN A 88 7.32 -0.50 -7.06
C ASN A 88 6.07 -1.05 -6.35
N PHE A 89 4.93 -1.07 -7.03
CA PHE A 89 3.67 -1.60 -6.51
C PHE A 89 2.98 -2.52 -7.52
N ASN A 90 2.46 -3.66 -7.04
CA ASN A 90 1.69 -4.61 -7.85
C ASN A 90 0.43 -5.06 -7.12
N LYS A 91 -0.56 -4.16 -7.01
CA LYS A 91 -1.90 -4.44 -6.45
C LYS A 91 -1.84 -5.15 -5.10
N PRO A 92 -1.23 -4.51 -4.07
CA PRO A 92 -0.92 -5.13 -2.79
C PRO A 92 -2.15 -5.55 -2.00
N PHE A 93 -3.30 -4.90 -2.20
CA PHE A 93 -4.54 -5.24 -1.51
C PHE A 93 -5.17 -6.58 -1.94
N PHE A 94 -4.61 -7.21 -2.99
CA PHE A 94 -4.95 -8.60 -3.36
C PHE A 94 -3.91 -9.63 -2.89
N ALA A 95 -3.07 -9.27 -1.93
CA ALA A 95 -2.13 -10.20 -1.34
C ALA A 95 -2.85 -11.25 -0.48
N THR A 96 -2.44 -12.52 -0.62
CA THR A 96 -3.02 -13.67 0.08
C THR A 96 -2.18 -14.13 1.26
N SER A 97 -1.11 -13.42 1.61
CA SER A 97 -0.26 -13.67 2.76
C SER A 97 0.69 -12.49 3.01
N PRO A 98 1.26 -12.34 4.23
CA PRO A 98 2.28 -11.31 4.51
C PRO A 98 3.46 -11.36 3.55
N THR A 99 3.97 -12.54 3.22
CA THR A 99 5.04 -12.68 2.22
C THR A 99 4.60 -12.25 0.82
N ASN A 100 3.35 -12.51 0.44
CA ASN A 100 2.81 -12.06 -0.86
C ASN A 100 2.56 -10.56 -0.87
N PHE A 101 2.22 -9.95 0.28
CA PHE A 101 2.11 -8.50 0.42
C PHE A 101 3.46 -7.80 0.12
N TRP A 102 4.55 -8.19 0.76
CA TRP A 102 5.88 -7.63 0.53
C TRP A 102 6.44 -7.87 -0.88
N LYS A 103 5.93 -8.85 -1.62
CA LYS A 103 6.23 -9.01 -3.05
C LYS A 103 5.45 -8.03 -3.95
N ARG A 104 4.50 -7.29 -3.40
CA ARG A 104 3.59 -6.39 -4.11
C ARG A 104 3.65 -4.95 -3.62
N TRP A 105 4.17 -4.72 -2.41
CA TRP A 105 4.32 -3.44 -1.75
C TRP A 105 5.78 -3.03 -1.71
N HIS A 106 6.08 -1.80 -2.15
CA HIS A 106 7.42 -1.20 -2.14
C HIS A 106 8.51 -2.19 -2.60
N ILE A 107 8.33 -2.73 -3.81
CA ILE A 107 9.08 -3.90 -4.32
C ILE A 107 10.58 -3.62 -4.35
N SER A 108 11.00 -2.39 -4.69
CA SER A 108 12.41 -1.99 -4.69
C SER A 108 13.04 -2.11 -3.30
N LEU A 109 12.41 -1.53 -2.27
CA LEU A 109 12.87 -1.63 -0.88
C LEU A 109 12.82 -3.07 -0.38
N SER A 110 11.70 -3.78 -0.61
CA SER A 110 11.53 -5.18 -0.18
C SER A 110 12.60 -6.09 -0.77
N THR A 111 12.97 -5.86 -2.03
CA THR A 111 14.04 -6.60 -2.71
C THR A 111 15.39 -6.23 -2.12
N TRP A 112 15.66 -4.95 -1.89
CA TRP A 112 16.90 -4.49 -1.28
C TRP A 112 17.09 -5.06 0.13
N VAL A 113 16.06 -4.99 0.99
CA VAL A 113 16.09 -5.57 2.35
C VAL A 113 16.34 -7.08 2.31
N ARG A 114 15.67 -7.78 1.38
CA ARG A 114 15.89 -9.23 1.18
C ARG A 114 17.33 -9.53 0.80
N ASP A 115 17.90 -8.81 -0.18
CA ASP A 115 19.18 -9.13 -0.78
C ASP A 115 20.37 -8.66 0.06
N TYR A 116 20.25 -7.51 0.72
CA TYR A 116 21.35 -6.89 1.47
C TYR A 116 21.27 -7.02 3.00
N LEU A 117 20.09 -7.33 3.56
CA LEU A 117 19.95 -7.57 5.02
C LEU A 117 19.63 -9.03 5.30
N TYR A 118 18.50 -9.53 4.75
CA TYR A 118 18.02 -10.86 5.08
C TYR A 118 18.96 -11.96 4.59
N PHE A 119 19.35 -11.99 3.32
CA PHE A 119 20.20 -13.05 2.79
C PHE A 119 21.58 -13.11 3.45
N PRO A 120 22.33 -12.02 3.66
CA PRO A 120 23.60 -12.08 4.38
C PRO A 120 23.47 -12.64 5.80
N LEU A 121 22.40 -12.30 6.54
CA LEU A 121 22.13 -12.79 7.87
C LEU A 121 21.75 -14.27 7.89
N ALA A 122 20.88 -14.69 6.97
CA ALA A 122 20.33 -16.04 6.95
C ALA A 122 21.23 -17.08 6.25
N PHE A 123 22.01 -16.66 5.23
CA PHE A 123 22.67 -17.58 4.31
C PHE A 123 23.75 -18.44 4.95
N LYS A 124 24.57 -17.86 5.85
CA LYS A 124 25.68 -18.55 6.52
C LYS A 124 25.21 -19.75 7.35
N HIS A 125 23.99 -19.69 7.87
CA HIS A 125 23.39 -20.74 8.72
C HIS A 125 21.96 -21.12 8.29
N ARG A 126 21.70 -21.15 6.98
CA ARG A 126 20.36 -21.40 6.39
C ARG A 126 19.71 -22.74 6.78
N LYS A 127 20.47 -23.69 7.34
CA LYS A 127 19.95 -24.94 7.88
C LYS A 127 19.31 -24.78 9.25
N SER A 128 19.61 -23.70 9.97
CA SER A 128 19.05 -23.40 11.29
C SER A 128 17.77 -22.58 11.13
N ASP A 129 16.66 -23.13 11.58
CA ASP A 129 15.36 -22.46 11.58
C ASP A 129 15.37 -21.17 12.43
N VAL A 130 16.07 -21.22 13.57
CA VAL A 130 16.21 -20.06 14.46
C VAL A 130 16.89 -18.91 13.73
N VAL A 131 17.97 -19.18 13.00
CA VAL A 131 18.69 -18.15 12.24
C VAL A 131 17.81 -17.57 11.14
N VAL A 132 17.05 -18.39 10.41
CA VAL A 132 16.13 -17.92 9.37
C VAL A 132 15.07 -16.97 9.96
N TYR A 133 14.44 -17.36 11.07
CA TYR A 133 13.36 -16.54 11.66
C TYR A 133 13.90 -15.27 12.34
N SER A 134 15.03 -15.36 13.06
CA SER A 134 15.68 -14.17 13.63
C SER A 134 16.18 -13.21 12.55
N SER A 135 16.68 -13.70 11.43
CA SER A 135 17.08 -12.86 10.30
C SER A 135 15.89 -12.09 9.69
N LEU A 136 14.71 -12.73 9.59
CA LEU A 136 13.48 -12.03 9.18
C LEU A 136 13.12 -10.93 10.18
N MET A 137 13.13 -11.24 11.48
CA MET A 137 12.85 -10.27 12.55
C MET A 137 13.79 -9.08 12.49
N ILE A 138 15.11 -9.34 12.50
CA ILE A 138 16.13 -8.30 12.48
C ILE A 138 15.97 -7.41 11.23
N SER A 139 15.79 -8.01 10.06
CA SER A 139 15.65 -7.27 8.80
C SER A 139 14.44 -6.35 8.82
N MET A 140 13.31 -6.81 9.36
CA MET A 140 12.08 -6.00 9.43
C MET A 140 12.16 -4.91 10.51
N VAL A 141 12.78 -5.19 11.65
CA VAL A 141 13.03 -4.19 12.69
C VAL A 141 13.97 -3.09 12.18
N LEU A 142 15.06 -3.45 11.50
CA LEU A 142 15.97 -2.48 10.88
C LEU A 142 15.27 -1.65 9.80
N MET A 143 14.39 -2.26 9.01
CA MET A 143 13.57 -1.53 8.04
C MET A 143 12.60 -0.57 8.73
N GLY A 144 12.03 -0.95 9.87
CA GLY A 144 11.21 -0.05 10.69
C GLY A 144 12.00 1.16 11.18
N LEU A 145 13.17 0.94 11.77
CA LEU A 145 14.06 2.00 12.24
C LEU A 145 14.57 2.92 11.10
N TRP A 146 14.67 2.40 9.89
CA TRP A 146 15.01 3.21 8.72
C TRP A 146 13.90 4.21 8.36
N HIS A 147 12.62 3.89 8.63
CA HIS A 147 11.50 4.82 8.46
C HIS A 147 11.50 5.95 9.51
N GLY A 148 12.10 5.73 10.68
CA GLY A 148 12.20 6.75 11.72
C GLY A 148 12.66 6.17 13.06
N ALA A 149 13.39 6.97 13.83
CA ALA A 149 13.92 6.61 15.15
C ALA A 149 12.82 6.76 16.24
N SER A 150 11.72 6.00 16.12
CA SER A 150 10.63 5.99 17.10
C SER A 150 10.21 4.57 17.48
N TRP A 151 9.60 4.44 18.66
CA TRP A 151 9.03 3.17 19.12
C TRP A 151 7.94 2.64 18.18
N ASN A 152 7.18 3.53 17.56
CA ASN A 152 6.12 3.17 16.63
C ASN A 152 6.66 2.39 15.42
N PHE A 153 7.75 2.87 14.82
CA PHE A 153 8.40 2.19 13.70
C PHE A 153 9.13 0.91 14.10
N LEU A 154 9.69 0.87 15.32
CA LEU A 154 10.29 -0.35 15.86
C LEU A 154 9.23 -1.44 16.06
N ILE A 155 8.06 -1.08 16.63
CA ILE A 155 6.92 -1.98 16.80
C ILE A 155 6.37 -2.41 15.43
N TRP A 156 6.20 -1.48 14.50
CA TRP A 156 5.76 -1.77 13.13
C TRP A 156 6.67 -2.83 12.47
N GLY A 157 7.98 -2.61 12.50
CA GLY A 157 8.96 -3.56 11.96
C GLY A 157 8.91 -4.92 12.67
N GLY A 158 8.81 -4.92 14.01
CA GLY A 158 8.66 -6.13 14.83
C GLY A 158 7.43 -6.96 14.46
N ILE A 159 6.27 -6.32 14.31
CA ILE A 159 5.02 -6.99 13.91
C ILE A 159 5.15 -7.61 12.52
N HIS A 160 5.69 -6.89 11.54
CA HIS A 160 5.94 -7.44 10.21
C HIS A 160 6.94 -8.61 10.23
N GLY A 161 7.98 -8.52 11.06
CA GLY A 161 8.91 -9.63 11.31
C GLY A 161 8.20 -10.87 11.85
N ILE A 162 7.32 -10.70 12.85
CA ILE A 162 6.48 -11.77 13.40
C ILE A 162 5.59 -12.39 12.32
N PHE A 163 4.91 -11.57 11.51
CA PHE A 163 4.04 -12.08 10.44
C PHE A 163 4.81 -12.89 9.39
N LEU A 164 5.98 -12.43 8.97
CA LEU A 164 6.82 -13.15 8.01
C LEU A 164 7.39 -14.44 8.60
N ALA A 165 7.88 -14.40 9.84
CA ALA A 165 8.40 -15.60 10.54
C ALA A 165 7.27 -16.63 10.72
N THR A 166 6.12 -16.21 11.24
CA THR A 166 4.97 -17.10 11.45
C THR A 166 4.50 -17.72 10.13
N HIS A 167 4.36 -16.92 9.07
CA HIS A 167 3.98 -17.44 7.74
C HIS A 167 5.01 -18.45 7.22
N THR A 168 6.31 -18.21 7.44
CA THR A 168 7.39 -19.12 7.04
C THR A 168 7.35 -20.42 7.84
N ILE A 169 7.11 -20.34 9.16
CA ILE A 169 6.94 -21.51 10.05
C ILE A 169 5.73 -22.35 9.58
N LEU A 170 4.59 -21.71 9.36
CA LEU A 170 3.37 -22.40 8.93
C LEU A 170 3.58 -23.14 7.59
N ARG A 171 4.21 -22.50 6.63
CA ARG A 171 4.51 -23.13 5.33
C ARG A 171 5.47 -24.32 5.46
N LYS A 172 6.46 -24.21 6.35
CA LYS A 172 7.48 -25.25 6.50
C LYS A 172 6.99 -26.44 7.35
N LYS A 173 6.37 -26.15 8.50
CA LYS A 173 5.98 -27.18 9.47
C LYS A 173 4.58 -27.76 9.21
N TYR A 174 3.69 -26.97 8.63
CA TYR A 174 2.28 -27.33 8.40
C TYR A 174 1.86 -27.18 6.94
N PRO A 175 2.57 -27.81 5.99
CA PRO A 175 2.25 -27.67 4.55
C PRO A 175 0.84 -28.15 4.21
N ARG A 176 0.31 -29.16 4.95
CA ARG A 176 -1.06 -29.67 4.77
C ARG A 176 -2.11 -28.58 5.00
N ILE A 177 -1.87 -27.62 5.91
CA ILE A 177 -2.77 -26.52 6.19
C ILE A 177 -2.60 -25.44 5.11
N THR A 178 -1.38 -25.00 4.85
CA THR A 178 -1.10 -23.87 3.94
C THR A 178 -1.33 -24.20 2.46
N LEU A 179 -1.22 -25.47 2.09
CA LEU A 179 -1.47 -25.98 0.73
C LEU A 179 -2.85 -26.65 0.60
N HIS A 180 -3.72 -26.55 1.61
CA HIS A 180 -5.03 -27.17 1.55
C HIS A 180 -5.82 -26.70 0.33
N PRO A 181 -6.53 -27.59 -0.41
CA PRO A 181 -7.27 -27.25 -1.63
C PRO A 181 -8.30 -26.12 -1.46
N PHE A 182 -8.81 -25.92 -0.24
CA PHE A 182 -9.68 -24.79 0.08
C PHE A 182 -9.06 -23.44 -0.32
N PHE A 183 -7.78 -23.19 0.02
CA PHE A 183 -7.09 -21.93 -0.28
C PHE A 183 -6.79 -21.74 -1.77
N GLN A 184 -6.96 -22.77 -2.59
CA GLN A 184 -6.86 -22.69 -4.06
C GLN A 184 -8.18 -22.25 -4.71
N LYS A 185 -9.32 -22.46 -4.03
CA LYS A 185 -10.65 -22.02 -4.49
C LYS A 185 -10.84 -20.53 -4.30
N ASN A 186 -11.77 -19.91 -5.04
CA ASN A 186 -12.03 -18.47 -4.98
C ASN A 186 -12.40 -17.98 -3.57
N ILE A 187 -13.23 -18.72 -2.85
CA ILE A 187 -13.62 -18.39 -1.46
C ILE A 187 -12.42 -18.42 -0.53
N GLY A 188 -11.57 -19.45 -0.60
CA GLY A 188 -10.38 -19.54 0.23
C GLY A 188 -9.34 -18.47 -0.10
N LYS A 189 -9.21 -18.08 -1.38
CA LYS A 189 -8.38 -16.93 -1.78
C LYS A 189 -8.92 -15.62 -1.22
N LEU A 190 -10.24 -15.41 -1.30
CA LEU A 190 -10.89 -14.23 -0.71
C LEU A 190 -10.65 -14.17 0.79
N PHE A 191 -10.87 -15.27 1.51
CA PHE A 191 -10.59 -15.37 2.94
C PHE A 191 -9.12 -15.03 3.27
N SER A 192 -8.17 -15.56 2.50
CA SER A 192 -6.75 -15.26 2.66
C SER A 192 -6.44 -13.78 2.42
N ILE A 193 -7.09 -13.14 1.42
CA ILE A 193 -6.95 -11.71 1.15
C ILE A 193 -7.48 -10.91 2.36
N VAL A 194 -8.71 -11.20 2.80
CA VAL A 194 -9.35 -10.47 3.92
C VAL A 194 -8.46 -10.52 5.18
N ILE A 195 -8.02 -11.72 5.59
CA ILE A 195 -7.13 -11.87 6.74
C ILE A 195 -5.82 -11.11 6.53
N THR A 196 -5.20 -11.22 5.35
CA THR A 196 -3.94 -10.54 5.08
C THR A 196 -4.13 -9.02 5.16
N GLN A 197 -5.20 -8.47 4.57
CA GLN A 197 -5.44 -7.04 4.61
C GLN A 197 -5.80 -6.56 6.03
N TYR A 198 -6.57 -7.33 6.79
CA TYR A 198 -6.82 -7.02 8.20
C TYR A 198 -5.50 -6.87 8.98
N LEU A 199 -4.57 -7.80 8.82
CA LEU A 199 -3.24 -7.72 9.44
C LEU A 199 -2.42 -6.53 8.94
N MET A 200 -2.46 -6.21 7.64
CA MET A 200 -1.72 -5.08 7.07
C MET A 200 -2.29 -3.74 7.54
N PHE A 201 -3.61 -3.55 7.52
CA PHE A 201 -4.25 -2.33 8.02
C PHE A 201 -3.99 -2.10 9.52
N PHE A 202 -3.94 -3.17 10.31
CA PHE A 202 -3.49 -3.09 11.70
C PHE A 202 -2.11 -2.46 11.83
N THR A 203 -1.15 -2.88 11.01
CA THR A 203 0.22 -2.33 11.06
C THR A 203 0.30 -0.89 10.62
N PHE A 204 -0.58 -0.44 9.73
CA PHE A 204 -0.62 0.95 9.28
C PHE A 204 -0.99 1.94 10.39
N ILE A 205 -1.65 1.51 11.46
CA ILE A 205 -1.90 2.33 12.65
C ILE A 205 -0.57 2.79 13.26
N ALA A 206 0.37 1.86 13.47
CA ALA A 206 1.68 2.19 14.03
C ALA A 206 2.51 3.09 13.10
N PHE A 207 2.25 3.03 11.79
CA PHE A 207 2.91 3.91 10.81
C PHE A 207 2.30 5.32 10.78
N ARG A 208 0.98 5.47 11.00
CA ARG A 208 0.26 6.74 10.89
C ARG A 208 0.26 7.56 12.17
N VAL A 209 0.06 6.92 13.32
CA VAL A 209 -0.11 7.60 14.60
C VAL A 209 1.25 7.94 15.20
N LYS A 210 1.52 9.25 15.38
CA LYS A 210 2.84 9.71 15.87
C LYS A 210 3.00 9.52 17.37
N ASP A 211 1.95 9.85 18.16
CA ASP A 211 1.95 9.68 19.61
C ASP A 211 1.86 8.19 19.97
N PHE A 212 2.69 7.78 20.94
CA PHE A 212 2.81 6.36 21.32
C PHE A 212 1.57 5.83 22.04
N ASP A 213 0.98 6.61 22.94
CA ASP A 213 -0.20 6.18 23.71
C ASP A 213 -1.44 6.16 22.82
N HIS A 214 -1.56 7.14 21.91
CA HIS A 214 -2.60 7.15 20.88
C HIS A 214 -2.49 5.94 19.93
N MET A 215 -1.26 5.54 19.57
CA MET A 215 -1.01 4.35 18.77
C MET A 215 -1.46 3.08 19.51
N LEU A 216 -1.06 2.92 20.78
CA LEU A 216 -1.44 1.75 21.58
C LEU A 216 -2.96 1.69 21.77
N TYR A 217 -3.61 2.83 22.06
CA TYR A 217 -5.07 2.91 22.15
C TYR A 217 -5.73 2.45 20.85
N SER A 218 -5.28 2.98 19.71
CA SER A 218 -5.84 2.65 18.40
C SER A 218 -5.63 1.17 18.05
N MET A 219 -4.45 0.62 18.33
CA MET A 219 -4.17 -0.81 18.12
C MET A 219 -5.04 -1.70 19.02
N ASN A 220 -5.24 -1.31 20.26
CA ASN A 220 -6.14 -2.02 21.20
C ASN A 220 -7.57 -2.02 20.67
N LYS A 221 -8.11 -0.88 20.27
CA LYS A 221 -9.47 -0.75 19.68
C LYS A 221 -9.61 -1.52 18.36
N TYR A 222 -8.56 -1.64 17.57
CA TYR A 222 -8.60 -2.43 16.34
C TYR A 222 -8.73 -3.93 16.61
N ILE A 223 -8.10 -4.45 17.68
CA ILE A 223 -8.12 -5.88 18.06
C ILE A 223 -9.36 -6.20 18.89
N PHE A 224 -9.67 -5.40 19.91
CA PHE A 224 -10.75 -5.63 20.86
C PHE A 224 -11.96 -4.77 20.51
N ILE A 225 -12.85 -5.33 19.68
CA ILE A 225 -14.00 -4.63 19.09
C ILE A 225 -15.06 -4.37 20.16
N ASP A 226 -15.44 -3.11 20.35
CA ASP A 226 -16.50 -2.69 21.28
C ASP A 226 -17.92 -2.73 20.69
N PHE A 227 -18.05 -2.96 19.37
CA PHE A 227 -19.30 -3.01 18.61
C PHE A 227 -20.15 -1.72 18.66
N ALA A 228 -19.63 -0.62 19.20
CA ALA A 228 -20.28 0.69 19.12
C ALA A 228 -20.16 1.24 17.68
N THR A 229 -21.18 1.98 17.22
CA THR A 229 -21.29 2.44 15.84
C THR A 229 -21.71 3.90 15.68
N ASP A 230 -22.16 4.57 16.76
CA ASP A 230 -22.76 5.90 16.66
C ASP A 230 -21.77 6.93 16.12
N LYS A 231 -20.57 6.97 16.69
CA LYS A 231 -19.50 7.86 16.24
C LYS A 231 -18.97 7.49 14.86
N THR A 232 -18.96 6.20 14.55
CA THR A 232 -18.57 5.72 13.22
C THR A 232 -19.53 6.21 12.15
N ILE A 233 -20.85 6.15 12.42
CA ILE A 233 -21.89 6.64 11.52
C ILE A 233 -21.76 8.15 11.32
N GLU A 234 -21.60 8.92 12.41
CA GLU A 234 -21.38 10.36 12.39
C GLU A 234 -20.21 10.73 11.46
N ILE A 235 -19.04 10.11 11.66
CA ILE A 235 -17.85 10.35 10.85
C ILE A 235 -18.06 9.98 9.38
N ILE A 236 -18.78 8.89 9.09
CA ILE A 236 -19.12 8.51 7.71
C ILE A 236 -19.99 9.59 7.05
N MET A 237 -20.99 10.09 7.75
CA MET A 237 -21.91 11.12 7.23
C MET A 237 -21.22 12.47 7.04
N GLU A 238 -20.31 12.85 7.94
CA GLU A 238 -19.52 14.07 7.79
C GLU A 238 -18.48 14.01 6.64
N ASN A 239 -18.08 12.79 6.25
CA ASN A 239 -17.01 12.56 5.28
C ASN A 239 -17.48 11.75 4.06
N GLU A 240 -18.74 11.96 3.61
CA GLU A 240 -19.37 11.20 2.51
C GLU A 240 -18.52 11.19 1.23
N PHE A 241 -17.86 12.30 0.91
CA PHE A 241 -17.02 12.39 -0.26
C PHE A 241 -15.80 11.46 -0.17
N ALA A 242 -15.07 11.47 0.96
CA ALA A 242 -13.93 10.58 1.18
C ALA A 242 -14.35 9.11 1.16
N ILE A 243 -15.49 8.77 1.75
CA ILE A 243 -16.07 7.42 1.72
C ILE A 243 -16.39 7.00 0.28
N SER A 244 -17.01 7.90 -0.50
CA SER A 244 -17.31 7.65 -1.92
C SER A 244 -16.04 7.41 -2.74
N LEU A 245 -14.96 8.17 -2.47
CA LEU A 245 -13.65 7.95 -3.08
C LEU A 245 -13.03 6.61 -2.70
N MET A 246 -13.16 6.16 -1.46
CA MET A 246 -12.67 4.85 -1.02
C MET A 246 -13.38 3.72 -1.77
N ILE A 247 -14.70 3.81 -1.95
CA ILE A 247 -15.51 2.85 -2.73
C ILE A 247 -15.09 2.88 -4.21
N LEU A 248 -14.95 4.06 -4.79
CA LEU A 248 -14.49 4.23 -6.18
C LEU A 248 -13.08 3.64 -6.36
N PHE A 249 -12.16 3.94 -5.42
CA PHE A 249 -10.81 3.36 -5.44
C PHE A 249 -10.85 1.82 -5.41
N ALA A 250 -11.61 1.22 -4.50
CA ALA A 250 -11.73 -0.22 -4.38
C ALA A 250 -12.24 -0.84 -5.70
N THR A 251 -13.23 -0.21 -6.33
CA THR A 251 -13.79 -0.63 -7.63
C THR A 251 -12.75 -0.55 -8.74
N LEU A 252 -12.06 0.58 -8.88
CA LEU A 252 -11.04 0.77 -9.91
C LEU A 252 -9.83 -0.14 -9.67
N HIS A 253 -9.46 -0.35 -8.42
CA HIS A 253 -8.37 -1.26 -8.04
C HIS A 253 -8.69 -2.72 -8.39
N PHE A 254 -9.96 -3.14 -8.17
CA PHE A 254 -10.44 -4.45 -8.59
C PHE A 254 -10.46 -4.61 -10.12
N ILE A 255 -10.95 -3.61 -10.86
CA ILE A 255 -10.91 -3.61 -12.33
C ILE A 255 -9.47 -3.73 -12.81
N SER A 256 -8.55 -2.93 -12.25
CA SER A 256 -7.13 -2.99 -12.57
C SER A 256 -6.53 -4.37 -12.27
N PHE A 257 -6.95 -5.03 -11.18
CA PHE A 257 -6.50 -6.38 -10.86
C PHE A 257 -6.93 -7.41 -11.93
N LYS A 258 -8.16 -7.30 -12.42
CA LYS A 258 -8.69 -8.19 -13.48
C LYS A 258 -8.08 -7.91 -14.86
N GLN A 259 -7.85 -6.64 -15.19
CA GLN A 259 -7.40 -6.21 -16.51
C GLN A 259 -5.88 -6.34 -16.74
N GLY A 260 -5.09 -6.47 -15.70
CA GLY A 260 -3.62 -6.52 -15.79
C GLY A 260 -2.98 -5.13 -15.93
N ASN A 261 -2.16 -4.91 -16.96
CA ASN A 261 -1.47 -3.63 -17.17
C ASN A 261 -2.38 -2.63 -17.91
N LEU A 262 -3.10 -1.81 -17.14
CA LEU A 262 -4.01 -0.80 -17.68
C LEU A 262 -3.27 0.30 -18.44
N ALA A 263 -2.10 0.73 -17.97
CA ALA A 263 -1.34 1.81 -18.61
C ALA A 263 -0.93 1.43 -20.05
N GLU A 264 -0.48 0.20 -20.27
CA GLU A 264 -0.17 -0.31 -21.61
C GLU A 264 -1.41 -0.36 -22.50
N LYS A 265 -2.53 -0.88 -21.99
CA LYS A 265 -3.78 -0.96 -22.76
C LYS A 265 -4.28 0.43 -23.16
N ILE A 266 -4.28 1.38 -22.23
CA ILE A 266 -4.75 2.75 -22.46
C ILE A 266 -3.79 3.48 -23.43
N SER A 267 -2.48 3.32 -23.29
CA SER A 267 -1.53 3.94 -24.22
C SER A 267 -1.65 3.39 -25.64
N GLY A 268 -2.18 2.19 -25.84
CA GLY A 268 -2.42 1.56 -27.15
C GLY A 268 -3.66 2.07 -27.90
N ILE A 269 -4.61 2.78 -27.26
CA ILE A 269 -5.84 3.24 -27.91
C ILE A 269 -5.59 4.38 -28.91
N ARG A 270 -6.55 4.65 -29.81
CA ARG A 270 -6.46 5.72 -30.81
C ARG A 270 -6.31 7.08 -30.11
N LEU A 271 -5.55 8.01 -30.71
CA LEU A 271 -5.19 9.31 -30.13
C LEU A 271 -6.42 10.10 -29.59
N ARG A 272 -7.52 10.18 -30.36
CA ARG A 272 -8.74 10.89 -29.95
C ARG A 272 -9.33 10.36 -28.63
N TYR A 273 -9.39 9.06 -28.46
CA TYR A 273 -9.91 8.44 -27.23
C TYR A 273 -8.92 8.56 -26.07
N TRP A 274 -7.61 8.53 -26.37
CA TRP A 274 -6.59 8.75 -25.39
C TRP A 274 -6.61 10.18 -24.82
N VAL A 275 -6.81 11.19 -25.67
CA VAL A 275 -6.99 12.59 -25.23
C VAL A 275 -8.24 12.75 -24.37
N LEU A 276 -9.37 12.13 -24.76
CA LEU A 276 -10.57 12.10 -23.93
C LEU A 276 -10.35 11.42 -22.58
N PHE A 277 -9.59 10.34 -22.56
CA PHE A 277 -9.20 9.67 -21.31
C PHE A 277 -8.37 10.60 -20.41
N LEU A 278 -7.38 11.30 -20.96
CA LEU A 278 -6.59 12.27 -20.19
C LEU A 278 -7.47 13.41 -19.64
N ALA A 279 -8.37 13.94 -20.45
CA ALA A 279 -9.32 14.94 -20.01
C ALA A 279 -10.21 14.41 -18.86
N GLY A 280 -10.68 13.15 -18.97
CA GLY A 280 -11.44 12.46 -17.92
C GLY A 280 -10.66 12.22 -16.62
N ILE A 281 -9.32 12.17 -16.67
CA ILE A 281 -8.46 12.09 -15.50
C ILE A 281 -8.20 13.48 -14.89
N PHE A 282 -7.85 14.48 -15.71
CA PHE A 282 -7.46 15.79 -15.19
C PHE A 282 -8.66 16.66 -14.78
N LEU A 283 -9.84 16.46 -15.37
CA LEU A 283 -11.04 17.22 -14.99
C LEU A 283 -11.44 16.97 -13.51
N PRO A 284 -11.59 15.72 -13.01
CA PRO A 284 -11.86 15.49 -11.59
C PRO A 284 -10.74 16.03 -10.68
N ILE A 285 -9.47 15.92 -11.08
CA ILE A 285 -8.37 16.50 -10.32
C ILE A 285 -8.57 18.01 -10.16
N ALA A 286 -8.88 18.73 -11.27
CA ALA A 286 -9.05 20.18 -11.24
C ALA A 286 -10.30 20.63 -10.44
N LEU A 287 -11.40 19.85 -10.51
CA LEU A 287 -12.65 20.17 -9.81
C LEU A 287 -12.60 19.92 -8.30
N PHE A 288 -11.84 18.89 -7.88
CA PHE A 288 -11.78 18.45 -6.48
C PHE A 288 -10.39 18.67 -5.85
N TYR A 289 -9.60 19.57 -6.41
CA TYR A 289 -8.31 19.93 -5.83
C TYR A 289 -8.48 20.66 -4.49
N VAL A 290 -7.90 20.13 -3.44
CA VAL A 290 -8.06 20.62 -2.05
C VAL A 290 -7.28 21.92 -1.77
N GLY A 291 -6.60 22.49 -2.77
CA GLY A 291 -5.96 23.83 -2.68
C GLY A 291 -4.64 23.89 -1.90
N SER A 292 -4.35 22.94 -1.05
CA SER A 292 -3.05 22.79 -0.37
C SER A 292 -2.34 21.56 -0.93
N ALA A 293 -1.22 21.77 -1.62
CA ALA A 293 -0.35 20.67 -2.01
C ALA A 293 0.13 19.98 -0.73
N GLN A 294 -0.47 18.84 -0.39
CA GLN A 294 0.07 18.01 0.67
C GLN A 294 1.38 17.40 0.16
N GLU A 295 2.44 17.53 0.95
CA GLU A 295 3.70 16.86 0.66
C GLU A 295 3.47 15.36 0.50
N PHE A 296 4.35 14.69 -0.24
CA PHE A 296 4.28 13.23 -0.28
C PHE A 296 4.53 12.69 1.11
N ILE A 297 3.66 11.81 1.59
CA ILE A 297 3.72 11.20 2.94
C ILE A 297 5.14 10.69 3.26
N TYR A 298 5.86 10.23 2.25
CA TYR A 298 7.22 9.71 2.39
C TYR A 298 8.28 10.77 2.71
N PHE A 299 8.01 12.05 2.56
CA PHE A 299 8.91 13.14 2.95
C PHE A 299 8.60 13.71 4.34
N GLU A 300 7.53 13.24 4.99
CA GLU A 300 7.14 13.65 6.35
C GLU A 300 7.83 12.81 7.46
N PHE A 301 8.59 11.78 7.09
CA PHE A 301 9.27 10.84 8.01
C PHE A 301 10.78 11.02 8.02
#